data_9f3c36567940adc770dd0edd0229f50a
#
_entry.id   9f3c36567940adc770dd0edd0229f50a
#
_cell.length_a   1.000
_cell.length_b   1.000
_cell.length_c   1.000
_cell.angle_alpha   90.00
_cell.angle_beta   90.00
_cell.angle_gamma   90.00
#
_symmetry.space_group_name_H-M   'P 1'
#
loop_
_entity.id
_entity.type
_entity.pdbx_description
1 polymer ?
#
loop_
_entity_poly.entity_id
_entity_poly.type
_entity_poly.pdbx_seq_one_letter_code
_entity_poly.pdbx_strand_id
1 'polypeptide(L)'
;GERYSPTQPYSVGMPMIGNETLTESDMWGAPPVDLLLCRIQFKEMRHQGVFTPPGEDRSLQYPGSLGVMNCGSVSVDPNNSLIFVNDMRLGLANYMVKRAKVAKDASGIEMGIVPMEGTPFGAMRERFLSPLGIPCQKPPFGTLSAVDLKTGKLVWQVPVGTVEDTGPLGIRMHMPIPIGMPTLGASLSTQSGLLFFAGTQDFYLRAFDTANGKEIWKSRLPVGSQSGPMTYVSPKTGKQYIIINACCARQSPDRGDYIIAYALPEHK
;
A
#
# COMPACT_ATOMS: atom_id res chain seq x y z
N GLY A 1 29.81 -7.16 -18.20
CA GLY A 1 29.50 -5.92 -18.77
C GLY A 1 28.09 -5.42 -18.54
N GLU A 2 27.69 -5.24 -17.27
CA GLU A 2 26.45 -4.54 -16.95
C GLU A 2 26.59 -3.06 -17.30
N ARG A 3 25.58 -2.49 -17.96
CA ARG A 3 25.53 -1.05 -18.21
C ARG A 3 25.02 -0.36 -16.97
N TYR A 4 25.75 0.64 -16.49
CA TYR A 4 25.33 1.45 -15.36
C TYR A 4 25.44 2.94 -15.68
N SER A 5 24.63 3.76 -14.99
CA SER A 5 24.77 5.20 -15.02
C SER A 5 25.54 5.65 -13.77
N PRO A 6 26.55 6.53 -13.88
CA PRO A 6 27.28 7.05 -12.72
C PRO A 6 26.39 7.98 -11.86
N THR A 7 25.28 8.45 -12.41
CA THR A 7 24.31 9.33 -11.73
C THR A 7 22.90 8.82 -11.98
N GLN A 8 22.01 9.07 -10.99
CA GLN A 8 20.60 8.76 -11.08
C GLN A 8 19.79 10.04 -10.86
N PRO A 9 18.70 10.26 -11.64
CA PRO A 9 17.80 11.37 -11.39
C PRO A 9 17.07 11.16 -10.05
N TYR A 10 16.96 12.23 -9.28
CA TYR A 10 16.29 12.21 -7.99
C TYR A 10 15.25 13.32 -7.93
N SER A 11 14.01 12.99 -7.50
CA SER A 11 12.94 13.97 -7.36
C SER A 11 13.17 14.83 -6.10
N VAL A 12 13.00 16.13 -6.25
CA VAL A 12 13.13 17.13 -5.17
C VAL A 12 11.92 18.06 -5.14
N GLY A 13 11.72 18.74 -4.03
CA GLY A 13 10.67 19.75 -3.90
C GLY A 13 9.30 19.22 -3.43
N MET A 14 9.18 17.91 -3.26
CA MET A 14 7.99 17.25 -2.67
C MET A 14 8.42 16.33 -1.54
N PRO A 15 7.55 16.05 -0.54
CA PRO A 15 7.90 15.16 0.56
C PRO A 15 8.12 13.73 0.07
N MET A 16 9.11 13.05 0.64
CA MET A 16 9.29 11.62 0.42
C MET A 16 8.26 10.85 1.25
N ILE A 17 7.30 10.20 0.57
CA ILE A 17 6.26 9.42 1.22
C ILE A 17 6.56 7.94 0.99
N GLY A 18 6.72 7.17 2.09
CA GLY A 18 6.93 5.73 2.04
C GLY A 18 8.27 5.28 1.44
N ASN A 19 9.22 6.16 1.34
CA ASN A 19 10.56 5.91 0.74
C ASN A 19 11.68 6.18 1.75
N GLU A 20 11.47 5.83 3.00
CA GLU A 20 12.48 5.93 4.05
C GLU A 20 13.54 4.83 3.87
N THR A 21 14.82 5.15 4.15
CA THR A 21 15.86 4.12 4.20
C THR A 21 15.73 3.33 5.50
N LEU A 22 15.41 2.04 5.38
CA LEU A 22 15.28 1.17 6.54
C LEU A 22 16.65 0.88 7.17
N THR A 23 16.64 0.83 8.49
CA THR A 23 17.77 0.40 9.33
C THR A 23 17.36 -0.80 10.19
N GLU A 24 18.30 -1.41 10.89
CA GLU A 24 18.02 -2.51 11.82
C GLU A 24 17.02 -2.09 12.93
N SER A 25 17.03 -0.82 13.34
CA SER A 25 16.11 -0.28 14.34
C SER A 25 14.66 -0.15 13.85
N ASP A 26 14.45 -0.26 12.55
CA ASP A 26 13.13 -0.25 11.94
C ASP A 26 12.52 -1.65 11.79
N MET A 27 13.27 -2.67 12.20
CA MET A 27 12.73 -4.03 12.21
C MET A 27 11.71 -4.22 13.32
N TRP A 28 10.72 -5.05 13.04
CA TRP A 28 9.58 -5.29 13.89
C TRP A 28 9.15 -6.76 13.84
N GLY A 29 8.42 -7.20 14.86
CA GLY A 29 7.82 -8.52 14.94
C GLY A 29 6.78 -8.54 16.07
N ALA A 30 5.73 -9.36 15.94
CA ALA A 30 4.68 -9.42 16.96
C ALA A 30 5.21 -9.92 18.30
N PRO A 31 5.84 -11.11 18.42
CA PRO A 31 6.60 -11.50 19.61
C PRO A 31 8.09 -11.16 19.46
N PRO A 32 8.85 -11.12 20.57
CA PRO A 32 10.29 -10.84 20.55
C PRO A 32 11.12 -11.78 19.67
N VAL A 33 10.74 -13.04 19.57
CA VAL A 33 11.43 -14.02 18.71
C VAL A 33 11.24 -13.66 17.23
N ASP A 34 10.04 -13.23 16.86
CA ASP A 34 9.73 -12.82 15.50
C ASP A 34 10.54 -11.57 15.09
N LEU A 35 10.65 -10.60 16.01
CA LEU A 35 11.52 -9.44 15.85
C LEU A 35 12.99 -9.84 15.65
N LEU A 36 13.50 -10.80 16.45
CA LEU A 36 14.87 -11.27 16.31
C LEU A 36 15.11 -11.87 14.93
N LEU A 37 14.19 -12.70 14.45
CA LEU A 37 14.28 -13.34 13.13
C LEU A 37 14.22 -12.29 11.99
N CYS A 38 13.40 -11.27 12.13
CA CYS A 38 13.36 -10.15 11.17
C CYS A 38 14.68 -9.36 11.15
N ARG A 39 15.31 -9.12 12.30
CA ARG A 39 16.62 -8.46 12.39
C ARG A 39 17.73 -9.30 11.77
N ILE A 40 17.71 -10.63 11.97
CA ILE A 40 18.65 -11.54 11.33
C ILE A 40 18.48 -11.49 9.81
N GLN A 41 17.26 -11.64 9.30
CA GLN A 41 16.99 -11.57 7.87
C GLN A 41 17.43 -10.23 7.26
N PHE A 42 17.19 -9.10 7.96
CA PHE A 42 17.61 -7.78 7.50
C PHE A 42 19.15 -7.70 7.34
N LYS A 43 19.91 -8.23 8.32
CA LYS A 43 21.38 -8.21 8.28
C LYS A 43 21.98 -9.11 7.20
N GLU A 44 21.28 -10.16 6.82
CA GLU A 44 21.69 -11.06 5.74
C GLU A 44 21.46 -10.48 4.34
N MET A 45 20.66 -9.41 4.22
CA MET A 45 20.37 -8.77 2.96
C MET A 45 21.26 -7.54 2.72
N ARG A 46 21.62 -7.35 1.45
CA ARG A 46 22.23 -6.09 1.03
C ARG A 46 21.18 -4.99 1.01
N HIS A 47 21.46 -3.88 1.68
CA HIS A 47 20.62 -2.69 1.65
C HIS A 47 21.47 -1.44 1.77
N GLN A 48 21.67 -0.74 0.66
CA GLN A 48 22.53 0.46 0.55
C GLN A 48 21.72 1.70 0.14
N GLY A 49 20.40 1.67 0.39
CA GLY A 49 19.47 2.72 0.01
C GLY A 49 18.65 2.38 -1.24
N VAL A 50 17.98 3.39 -1.79
CA VAL A 50 16.97 3.27 -2.84
C VAL A 50 17.48 2.56 -4.10
N PHE A 51 18.73 2.79 -4.49
CA PHE A 51 19.33 2.24 -5.69
C PHE A 51 20.21 1.02 -5.44
N THR A 52 19.93 0.24 -4.38
CA THR A 52 20.64 -1.03 -4.15
C THR A 52 20.39 -1.99 -5.33
N PRO A 53 21.42 -2.31 -6.14
CA PRO A 53 21.20 -3.15 -7.30
C PRO A 53 20.94 -4.61 -6.87
N PRO A 54 19.99 -5.32 -7.48
CA PRO A 54 19.83 -6.74 -7.25
C PRO A 54 21.08 -7.52 -7.72
N GLY A 55 21.38 -8.63 -7.04
CA GLY A 55 22.50 -9.52 -7.38
C GLY A 55 22.10 -10.97 -7.12
N GLU A 56 23.04 -11.90 -7.17
CA GLU A 56 22.78 -13.30 -6.79
C GLU A 56 22.54 -13.43 -5.28
N ASP A 57 23.08 -12.52 -4.48
CA ASP A 57 22.78 -12.41 -3.06
C ASP A 57 21.49 -11.64 -2.83
N ARG A 58 20.76 -11.99 -1.76
CA ARG A 58 19.52 -11.30 -1.41
C ARG A 58 19.76 -9.81 -1.14
N SER A 59 18.90 -8.98 -1.69
CA SER A 59 18.88 -7.54 -1.45
C SER A 59 17.49 -7.10 -1.02
N LEU A 60 17.42 -6.15 -0.08
CA LEU A 60 16.18 -5.54 0.34
C LEU A 60 15.83 -4.40 -0.62
N GLN A 61 14.68 -4.51 -1.24
CA GLN A 61 14.02 -3.42 -1.95
C GLN A 61 12.93 -2.82 -1.05
N TYR A 62 13.09 -1.56 -0.69
CA TYR A 62 12.09 -0.82 0.06
C TYR A 62 11.96 0.60 -0.50
N PRO A 63 10.76 1.03 -0.86
CA PRO A 63 9.55 0.22 -0.95
C PRO A 63 9.65 -0.88 -2.02
N GLY A 64 8.84 -1.92 -1.84
CA GLY A 64 8.85 -3.08 -2.73
C GLY A 64 8.21 -2.82 -4.09
N SER A 65 8.23 -3.82 -4.99
CA SER A 65 7.73 -3.71 -6.38
C SER A 65 6.21 -3.49 -6.49
N LEU A 66 5.46 -3.64 -5.42
CA LEU A 66 4.04 -3.22 -5.39
C LEU A 66 3.89 -1.70 -5.39
N GLY A 67 4.99 -0.99 -5.22
CA GLY A 67 5.06 0.46 -5.21
C GLY A 67 4.63 1.07 -3.88
N VAL A 68 4.82 2.36 -3.74
CA VAL A 68 4.29 3.18 -2.66
C VAL A 68 2.86 3.56 -3.02
N MET A 69 2.70 4.31 -4.11
CA MET A 69 1.41 4.63 -4.74
C MET A 69 1.21 3.66 -5.90
N ASN A 70 0.02 3.05 -5.97
CA ASN A 70 -0.29 2.03 -6.96
C ASN A 70 -1.55 2.42 -7.75
N CYS A 71 -2.36 1.43 -8.14
CA CYS A 71 -3.57 1.62 -8.95
C CYS A 71 -4.56 2.66 -8.39
N GLY A 72 -4.48 2.97 -7.11
CA GLY A 72 -5.29 4.00 -6.45
C GLY A 72 -5.05 5.41 -6.97
N SER A 73 -3.87 5.66 -7.57
CA SER A 73 -3.51 7.00 -8.04
C SER A 73 -3.61 8.07 -6.95
N VAL A 74 -4.12 9.24 -7.28
CA VAL A 74 -4.25 10.38 -6.38
C VAL A 74 -5.60 11.04 -6.55
N SER A 75 -6.07 11.75 -5.53
CA SER A 75 -7.19 12.69 -5.65
C SER A 75 -6.74 14.11 -5.31
N VAL A 76 -7.44 15.10 -5.81
CA VAL A 76 -7.03 16.52 -5.71
C VAL A 76 -8.19 17.35 -5.19
N ASP A 77 -7.92 18.24 -4.26
CA ASP A 77 -8.79 19.35 -3.89
C ASP A 77 -8.23 20.64 -4.52
N PRO A 78 -8.77 21.08 -5.64
CA PRO A 78 -8.26 22.26 -6.33
C PRO A 78 -8.51 23.55 -5.54
N ASN A 79 -9.55 23.61 -4.70
CA ASN A 79 -9.90 24.81 -3.93
C ASN A 79 -8.85 25.10 -2.84
N ASN A 80 -8.37 24.06 -2.19
CA ASN A 80 -7.37 24.16 -1.14
C ASN A 80 -5.95 23.83 -1.63
N SER A 81 -5.79 23.52 -2.93
CA SER A 81 -4.52 23.11 -3.54
C SER A 81 -3.89 21.91 -2.84
N LEU A 82 -4.71 20.94 -2.42
CA LEU A 82 -4.25 19.71 -1.78
C LEU A 82 -4.26 18.54 -2.76
N ILE A 83 -3.25 17.70 -2.68
CA ILE A 83 -3.22 16.37 -3.28
C ILE A 83 -3.26 15.32 -2.19
N PHE A 84 -4.12 14.32 -2.34
CA PHE A 84 -4.23 13.20 -1.42
C PHE A 84 -3.64 11.96 -2.05
N VAL A 85 -2.78 11.29 -1.30
CA VAL A 85 -2.10 10.09 -1.73
C VAL A 85 -2.19 9.02 -0.66
N ASN A 86 -2.44 7.79 -1.06
CA ASN A 86 -2.28 6.63 -0.18
C ASN A 86 -1.02 5.86 -0.56
N ASP A 87 -0.31 5.37 0.42
CA ASP A 87 0.92 4.62 0.22
C ASP A 87 0.86 3.24 0.86
N MET A 88 1.63 2.33 0.29
CA MET A 88 1.83 0.98 0.79
C MET A 88 3.31 0.78 1.07
N ARG A 89 3.61 0.38 2.30
CA ARG A 89 4.97 0.24 2.82
C ARG A 89 5.27 -1.24 3.08
N LEU A 90 5.66 -1.95 2.04
CA LEU A 90 6.07 -3.36 2.13
C LEU A 90 7.45 -3.54 1.49
N GLY A 91 8.34 -4.17 2.23
CA GLY A 91 9.65 -4.57 1.71
C GLY A 91 9.58 -5.87 0.90
N LEU A 92 10.48 -5.99 -0.07
CA LEU A 92 10.73 -7.22 -0.81
C LEU A 92 12.20 -7.62 -0.67
N ALA A 93 12.44 -8.92 -0.52
CA ALA A 93 13.74 -9.52 -0.74
C ALA A 93 13.84 -9.95 -2.21
N ASN A 94 14.82 -9.40 -2.92
CA ASN A 94 15.05 -9.68 -4.32
C ASN A 94 16.44 -10.26 -4.54
N TYR A 95 16.56 -11.23 -5.46
CA TYR A 95 17.85 -11.75 -5.90
C TYR A 95 17.75 -12.35 -7.30
N MET A 96 18.90 -12.45 -7.95
CA MET A 96 19.02 -13.00 -9.29
C MET A 96 19.19 -14.52 -9.24
N VAL A 97 18.48 -15.23 -10.09
CA VAL A 97 18.55 -16.69 -10.21
C VAL A 97 19.08 -17.03 -11.61
N LYS A 98 20.09 -17.90 -11.70
CA LYS A 98 20.61 -18.34 -13.00
C LYS A 98 19.48 -18.94 -13.84
N ARG A 99 19.39 -18.54 -15.12
CA ARG A 99 18.30 -18.94 -16.02
C ARG A 99 18.08 -20.45 -16.10
N ALA A 100 19.14 -21.23 -15.97
CA ALA A 100 19.03 -22.69 -15.94
C ALA A 100 18.19 -23.24 -14.77
N LYS A 101 18.01 -22.44 -13.70
CA LYS A 101 17.19 -22.78 -12.53
C LYS A 101 15.75 -22.22 -12.61
N VAL A 102 15.43 -21.45 -13.67
CA VAL A 102 14.09 -20.89 -13.86
C VAL A 102 13.22 -21.92 -14.55
N ALA A 103 12.10 -22.30 -13.95
CA ALA A 103 11.15 -23.20 -14.56
C ALA A 103 10.59 -22.61 -15.88
N LYS A 104 10.34 -23.45 -16.88
CA LYS A 104 9.88 -23.01 -18.20
C LYS A 104 8.50 -22.36 -18.17
N ASP A 105 7.68 -22.72 -17.18
CA ASP A 105 6.32 -22.24 -16.96
C ASP A 105 6.23 -21.16 -15.86
N ALA A 106 7.36 -20.65 -15.40
CA ALA A 106 7.38 -19.60 -14.39
C ALA A 106 6.70 -18.33 -14.94
N SER A 107 5.49 -18.05 -14.50
CA SER A 107 4.72 -16.88 -14.91
C SER A 107 5.10 -15.61 -14.17
N GLY A 108 5.54 -15.76 -12.91
CA GLY A 108 6.03 -14.66 -12.06
C GLY A 108 5.08 -13.49 -11.86
N ILE A 109 3.79 -13.69 -12.11
CA ILE A 109 2.80 -12.60 -12.09
C ILE A 109 2.69 -11.98 -10.69
N GLU A 110 2.82 -12.79 -9.63
CA GLU A 110 2.71 -12.28 -8.27
C GLU A 110 4.06 -12.23 -7.54
N MET A 111 4.44 -13.31 -6.92
CA MET A 111 5.73 -13.48 -6.21
C MET A 111 6.41 -14.73 -6.75
N GLY A 112 7.69 -14.90 -6.41
CA GLY A 112 8.49 -16.00 -6.91
C GLY A 112 9.38 -15.59 -8.07
N ILE A 113 9.79 -16.58 -8.88
CA ILE A 113 10.75 -16.38 -9.97
C ILE A 113 10.06 -15.81 -11.21
N VAL A 114 10.59 -14.69 -11.69
CA VAL A 114 10.21 -14.07 -12.97
C VAL A 114 11.32 -14.31 -13.96
N PRO A 115 11.05 -14.91 -15.14
CA PRO A 115 12.04 -15.00 -16.20
C PRO A 115 12.39 -13.59 -16.71
N MET A 116 13.67 -13.33 -16.95
CA MET A 116 14.16 -12.10 -17.56
C MET A 116 14.60 -12.40 -19.00
N GLU A 117 13.77 -12.02 -19.95
CA GLU A 117 14.05 -12.28 -21.36
C GLU A 117 15.33 -11.58 -21.82
N GLY A 118 16.10 -12.25 -22.68
CA GLY A 118 17.36 -11.72 -23.22
C GLY A 118 18.53 -11.68 -22.22
N THR A 119 18.36 -12.19 -20.99
CA THR A 119 19.42 -12.23 -19.98
C THR A 119 19.71 -13.65 -19.50
N PRO A 120 20.89 -13.91 -18.90
CA PRO A 120 21.23 -15.21 -18.33
C PRO A 120 20.56 -15.48 -16.98
N PHE A 121 19.64 -14.63 -16.55
CA PHE A 121 19.02 -14.68 -15.22
C PHE A 121 17.49 -14.69 -15.29
N GLY A 122 16.88 -15.07 -14.16
CA GLY A 122 15.55 -14.70 -13.71
C GLY A 122 15.67 -13.91 -12.42
N ALA A 123 14.63 -13.19 -12.03
CA ALA A 123 14.56 -12.47 -10.77
C ALA A 123 13.64 -13.19 -9.80
N MET A 124 14.11 -13.46 -8.58
CA MET A 124 13.30 -13.93 -7.47
C MET A 124 12.79 -12.74 -6.67
N ARG A 125 11.48 -12.76 -6.36
CA ARG A 125 10.83 -11.76 -5.53
C ARG A 125 10.13 -12.44 -4.37
N GLU A 126 10.49 -12.09 -3.16
CA GLU A 126 9.89 -12.59 -1.93
C GLU A 126 9.44 -11.41 -1.07
N ARG A 127 8.29 -11.53 -0.43
CA ARG A 127 7.88 -10.52 0.56
C ARG A 127 8.82 -10.58 1.76
N PHE A 128 9.24 -9.42 2.24
CA PHE A 128 10.05 -9.34 3.46
C PHE A 128 9.15 -9.50 4.69
N LEU A 129 8.82 -10.74 4.99
CA LEU A 129 7.94 -11.14 6.07
C LEU A 129 8.67 -12.01 7.09
N SER A 130 8.19 -11.97 8.31
CA SER A 130 8.56 -12.89 9.37
C SER A 130 7.99 -14.29 9.12
N PRO A 131 8.42 -15.31 9.88
CA PRO A 131 7.80 -16.64 9.85
C PRO A 131 6.30 -16.66 10.18
N LEU A 132 5.81 -15.63 10.88
CA LEU A 132 4.38 -15.46 11.15
C LEU A 132 3.61 -14.78 10.00
N GLY A 133 4.27 -14.48 8.88
CA GLY A 133 3.66 -13.81 7.74
C GLY A 133 3.39 -12.32 7.94
N ILE A 134 4.07 -11.70 8.89
CA ILE A 134 3.93 -10.27 9.21
C ILE A 134 5.09 -9.50 8.57
N PRO A 135 4.87 -8.26 8.05
CA PRO A 135 5.98 -7.46 7.55
C PRO A 135 7.07 -7.23 8.60
N CYS A 136 8.31 -7.43 8.22
CA CYS A 136 9.47 -7.31 9.12
C CYS A 136 9.86 -5.87 9.46
N GLN A 137 9.35 -4.88 8.75
CA GLN A 137 9.50 -3.47 9.13
C GLN A 137 8.37 -3.02 10.05
N LYS A 138 8.65 -2.05 10.92
CA LYS A 138 7.64 -1.48 11.82
C LYS A 138 6.47 -0.83 11.05
N PRO A 139 5.24 -0.86 11.59
CA PRO A 139 4.11 -0.13 11.03
C PRO A 139 4.36 1.40 11.09
N PRO A 140 3.60 2.21 10.30
CA PRO A 140 2.43 1.80 9.53
C PRO A 140 2.79 1.09 8.22
N PHE A 141 1.99 0.11 7.80
CA PHE A 141 2.16 -0.59 6.52
C PHE A 141 1.42 0.10 5.37
N GLY A 142 0.67 1.12 5.66
CA GLY A 142 0.02 2.01 4.72
C GLY A 142 -0.50 3.25 5.40
N THR A 143 -0.40 4.39 4.69
CA THR A 143 -0.86 5.69 5.17
C THR A 143 -1.71 6.38 4.13
N LEU A 144 -2.44 7.39 4.58
CA LEU A 144 -3.12 8.38 3.76
C LEU A 144 -2.51 9.74 4.11
N SER A 145 -2.14 10.50 3.09
CA SER A 145 -1.42 11.76 3.25
C SER A 145 -2.05 12.88 2.42
N ALA A 146 -1.98 14.10 2.92
CA ALA A 146 -2.24 15.30 2.14
C ALA A 146 -0.97 16.13 1.98
N VAL A 147 -0.73 16.58 0.77
CA VAL A 147 0.40 17.46 0.42
C VAL A 147 -0.15 18.75 -0.18
N ASP A 148 0.36 19.87 0.27
CA ASP A 148 0.05 21.19 -0.30
C ASP A 148 0.86 21.37 -1.59
N LEU A 149 0.16 21.50 -2.71
CA LEU A 149 0.76 21.67 -4.04
C LEU A 149 1.45 23.03 -4.24
N LYS A 150 1.12 24.05 -3.45
CA LYS A 150 1.76 25.36 -3.53
C LYS A 150 3.11 25.38 -2.83
N THR A 151 3.20 24.72 -1.71
CA THR A 151 4.41 24.72 -0.88
C THR A 151 5.25 23.46 -1.01
N GLY A 152 4.71 22.39 -1.58
CA GLY A 152 5.35 21.07 -1.63
C GLY A 152 5.51 20.43 -0.25
N LYS A 153 4.70 20.82 0.75
CA LYS A 153 4.84 20.33 2.12
C LYS A 153 3.74 19.35 2.48
N LEU A 154 4.11 18.37 3.29
CA LEU A 154 3.17 17.46 3.93
C LEU A 154 2.30 18.25 4.91
N VAL A 155 0.98 18.19 4.73
CA VAL A 155 0.01 18.84 5.62
C VAL A 155 -0.35 17.92 6.77
N TRP A 156 -0.70 16.66 6.44
CA TRP A 156 -0.95 15.61 7.42
C TRP A 156 -0.67 14.23 6.80
N GLN A 157 -0.40 13.27 7.68
CA GLN A 157 -0.29 11.86 7.33
C GLN A 157 -0.85 11.01 8.45
N VAL A 158 -1.73 10.07 8.13
CA VAL A 158 -2.38 9.18 9.09
C VAL A 158 -2.26 7.72 8.64
N PRO A 159 -2.06 6.77 9.58
CA PRO A 159 -2.20 5.36 9.28
C PRO A 159 -3.63 5.05 8.84
N VAL A 160 -3.81 4.19 7.86
CA VAL A 160 -5.13 3.79 7.38
C VAL A 160 -5.27 2.26 7.34
N GLY A 161 -6.36 1.76 7.91
CA GLY A 161 -6.64 0.34 8.02
C GLY A 161 -6.18 -0.31 9.32
N THR A 162 -6.83 -1.41 9.65
CA THR A 162 -6.67 -2.17 10.89
C THR A 162 -6.37 -3.64 10.61
N VAL A 163 -5.97 -4.39 11.63
CA VAL A 163 -5.74 -5.84 11.54
C VAL A 163 -7.00 -6.67 11.78
N GLU A 164 -8.19 -6.05 11.74
CA GLU A 164 -9.45 -6.73 12.05
C GLU A 164 -9.68 -7.99 11.22
N ASP A 165 -9.40 -7.93 9.92
CA ASP A 165 -9.62 -9.03 8.97
C ASP A 165 -8.33 -9.75 8.54
N THR A 166 -7.22 -9.50 9.20
CA THR A 166 -5.93 -10.15 8.94
C THR A 166 -5.12 -10.30 10.23
N GLY A 167 -3.97 -10.96 10.14
CA GLY A 167 -3.08 -11.13 11.28
C GLY A 167 -2.04 -12.22 11.05
N PRO A 168 -1.31 -12.61 12.11
CA PRO A 168 -0.29 -13.64 12.05
C PRO A 168 -0.84 -14.94 11.46
N LEU A 169 -0.06 -15.58 10.58
CA LEU A 169 -0.42 -16.84 9.89
C LEU A 169 -1.75 -16.77 9.13
N GLY A 170 -2.22 -15.56 8.75
CA GLY A 170 -3.50 -15.35 8.10
C GLY A 170 -4.72 -15.45 9.02
N ILE A 171 -4.53 -15.54 10.32
CA ILE A 171 -5.63 -15.63 11.30
C ILE A 171 -6.18 -14.23 11.54
N ARG A 172 -7.48 -14.03 11.32
CA ARG A 172 -8.14 -12.74 11.54
C ARG A 172 -8.12 -12.38 13.02
N MET A 173 -7.64 -11.20 13.33
CA MET A 173 -7.52 -10.74 14.72
C MET A 173 -8.86 -10.35 15.34
N HIS A 174 -9.85 -9.96 14.53
CA HIS A 174 -11.14 -9.43 14.96
C HIS A 174 -11.02 -8.23 15.93
N MET A 175 -9.90 -7.54 15.87
CA MET A 175 -9.62 -6.35 16.66
C MET A 175 -9.24 -5.19 15.73
N PRO A 176 -9.92 -4.05 15.79
CA PRO A 176 -9.67 -2.91 14.91
C PRO A 176 -8.45 -2.08 15.37
N ILE A 177 -7.28 -2.71 15.50
CA ILE A 177 -6.04 -2.01 15.88
C ILE A 177 -5.53 -1.21 14.67
N PRO A 178 -5.44 0.13 14.76
CA PRO A 178 -5.15 1.01 13.64
C PRO A 178 -3.64 1.13 13.40
N ILE A 179 -3.01 0.07 12.91
CA ILE A 179 -1.57 0.06 12.63
C ILE A 179 -1.22 0.51 11.20
N GLY A 180 -2.22 0.84 10.39
CA GLY A 180 -2.04 1.10 8.96
C GLY A 180 -1.77 -0.18 8.17
N MET A 181 -2.64 -0.48 7.21
CA MET A 181 -2.57 -1.70 6.41
C MET A 181 -2.18 -1.36 4.97
N PRO A 182 -1.58 -2.29 4.22
CA PRO A 182 -1.29 -2.07 2.82
C PRO A 182 -2.52 -1.59 2.05
N THR A 183 -2.35 -0.53 1.25
CA THR A 183 -3.44 0.15 0.55
C THR A 183 -3.27 0.00 -0.95
N LEU A 184 -4.32 -0.46 -1.65
CA LEU A 184 -4.33 -0.56 -3.12
C LEU A 184 -5.51 0.18 -3.76
N GLY A 185 -6.45 0.68 -2.97
CA GLY A 185 -7.62 1.40 -3.46
C GLY A 185 -7.33 2.86 -3.81
N ALA A 186 -8.27 3.49 -4.48
CA ALA A 186 -8.25 4.90 -4.79
C ALA A 186 -9.00 5.73 -3.74
N SER A 187 -8.67 7.01 -3.66
CA SER A 187 -9.43 7.99 -2.90
C SER A 187 -10.32 8.85 -3.82
N LEU A 188 -11.35 9.45 -3.23
CA LEU A 188 -12.23 10.43 -3.86
C LEU A 188 -12.36 11.64 -2.94
N SER A 189 -11.88 12.80 -3.37
CA SER A 189 -12.12 14.08 -2.68
C SER A 189 -13.41 14.73 -3.17
N THR A 190 -14.11 15.39 -2.26
CA THR A 190 -15.32 16.15 -2.57
C THR A 190 -15.12 17.63 -2.27
N GLN A 191 -15.90 18.48 -2.92
CA GLN A 191 -15.83 19.93 -2.72
C GLN A 191 -16.22 20.35 -1.27
N SER A 192 -16.96 19.49 -0.57
CA SER A 192 -17.39 19.71 0.83
C SER A 192 -16.31 19.39 1.86
N GLY A 193 -15.08 19.07 1.46
CA GLY A 193 -13.99 18.79 2.38
C GLY A 193 -13.96 17.34 2.91
N LEU A 194 -14.58 16.40 2.19
CA LEU A 194 -14.54 14.99 2.53
C LEU A 194 -13.61 14.22 1.57
N LEU A 195 -12.85 13.30 2.14
CA LEU A 195 -12.01 12.36 1.40
C LEU A 195 -12.52 10.94 1.67
N PHE A 196 -13.12 10.31 0.68
CA PHE A 196 -13.56 8.92 0.76
C PHE A 196 -12.43 8.00 0.31
N PHE A 197 -12.21 6.92 1.06
CA PHE A 197 -11.18 5.94 0.77
C PHE A 197 -11.63 4.52 1.16
N ALA A 198 -11.40 3.58 0.25
CA ALA A 198 -11.44 2.15 0.50
C ALA A 198 -10.16 1.52 -0.06
N GLY A 199 -9.87 0.26 0.25
CA GLY A 199 -8.69 -0.42 -0.29
C GLY A 199 -7.71 -0.89 0.75
N THR A 200 -8.12 -0.89 2.01
CA THR A 200 -7.44 -1.58 3.12
C THR A 200 -7.96 -3.01 3.27
N GLN A 201 -7.23 -3.82 4.02
CA GLN A 201 -7.60 -5.24 4.23
C GLN A 201 -8.73 -5.45 5.23
N ASP A 202 -9.22 -4.41 5.87
CA ASP A 202 -10.24 -4.45 6.93
C ASP A 202 -11.65 -4.09 6.44
N PHE A 203 -11.88 -4.15 5.15
CA PHE A 203 -13.19 -4.05 4.48
C PHE A 203 -14.01 -2.80 4.79
N TYR A 204 -13.39 -1.65 5.05
CA TYR A 204 -14.13 -0.41 5.31
C TYR A 204 -14.03 0.59 4.15
N LEU A 205 -15.18 1.18 3.81
CA LEU A 205 -15.21 2.51 3.19
C LEU A 205 -15.19 3.55 4.31
N ARG A 206 -14.25 4.48 4.22
CA ARG A 206 -14.04 5.55 5.22
C ARG A 206 -14.21 6.91 4.61
N ALA A 207 -14.61 7.87 5.43
CA ALA A 207 -14.56 9.29 5.10
C ALA A 207 -13.66 10.01 6.10
N PHE A 208 -12.77 10.84 5.55
CA PHE A 208 -11.82 11.67 6.31
C PHE A 208 -12.09 13.14 6.06
N ASP A 209 -11.81 13.97 7.04
CA ASP A 209 -11.74 15.41 6.89
C ASP A 209 -10.46 15.76 6.09
N THR A 210 -10.61 16.46 4.97
CA THR A 210 -9.49 16.84 4.09
C THR A 210 -8.50 17.79 4.75
N ALA A 211 -8.93 18.56 5.75
CA ALA A 211 -8.08 19.56 6.40
C ALA A 211 -7.06 18.94 7.37
N ASN A 212 -7.38 17.82 8.00
CA ASN A 212 -6.59 17.27 9.10
C ASN A 212 -6.40 15.75 9.10
N GLY A 213 -7.02 15.02 8.14
CA GLY A 213 -6.94 13.57 8.02
C GLY A 213 -7.69 12.78 9.09
N LYS A 214 -8.58 13.43 9.87
CA LYS A 214 -9.38 12.74 10.88
C LYS A 214 -10.43 11.85 10.21
N GLU A 215 -10.50 10.56 10.58
CA GLU A 215 -11.60 9.68 10.21
C GLU A 215 -12.88 10.17 10.92
N ILE A 216 -13.90 10.52 10.13
CA ILE A 216 -15.17 11.06 10.64
C ILE A 216 -16.34 10.12 10.43
N TRP A 217 -16.20 9.14 9.54
CA TRP A 217 -17.21 8.13 9.27
C TRP A 217 -16.57 6.89 8.64
N LYS A 218 -17.14 5.74 8.88
CA LYS A 218 -16.84 4.50 8.17
C LYS A 218 -18.06 3.58 8.08
N SER A 219 -18.06 2.76 7.05
CA SER A 219 -19.05 1.69 6.85
C SER A 219 -18.37 0.42 6.41
N ARG A 220 -18.75 -0.69 7.02
CA ARG A 220 -18.20 -1.99 6.67
C ARG A 220 -18.78 -2.48 5.36
N LEU A 221 -17.91 -2.94 4.48
CA LEU A 221 -18.25 -3.60 3.23
C LEU A 221 -18.35 -5.11 3.46
N PRO A 222 -19.14 -5.83 2.65
CA PRO A 222 -19.24 -7.29 2.76
C PRO A 222 -17.96 -8.02 2.42
N VAL A 223 -17.15 -7.44 1.54
CA VAL A 223 -15.82 -7.92 1.15
C VAL A 223 -14.88 -6.73 0.91
N GLY A 224 -13.58 -6.99 0.83
CA GLY A 224 -12.60 -5.94 0.54
C GLY A 224 -12.81 -5.27 -0.82
N SER A 225 -12.42 -3.99 -0.92
CA SER A 225 -12.44 -3.22 -2.14
C SER A 225 -11.04 -2.71 -2.48
N GLN A 226 -10.70 -2.71 -3.77
CA GLN A 226 -9.54 -2.02 -4.33
C GLN A 226 -9.96 -1.00 -5.40
N SER A 227 -11.27 -0.82 -5.59
CA SER A 227 -11.81 0.18 -6.51
C SER A 227 -11.77 1.58 -5.88
N GLY A 228 -11.74 2.60 -6.72
CA GLY A 228 -11.98 3.98 -6.28
C GLY A 228 -13.46 4.22 -6.04
N PRO A 229 -13.84 4.89 -4.94
CA PRO A 229 -15.17 5.44 -4.81
C PRO A 229 -15.46 6.44 -5.93
N MET A 230 -16.71 6.53 -6.34
CA MET A 230 -17.19 7.57 -7.25
C MET A 230 -18.37 8.30 -6.66
N THR A 231 -18.66 9.50 -7.14
CA THR A 231 -19.86 10.25 -6.74
C THR A 231 -20.67 10.68 -7.95
N TYR A 232 -22.00 10.70 -7.79
CA TYR A 232 -22.90 11.28 -8.77
C TYR A 232 -24.12 11.88 -8.07
N VAL A 233 -24.79 12.81 -8.76
CA VAL A 233 -26.09 13.34 -8.33
C VAL A 233 -27.18 12.70 -9.19
N SER A 234 -28.16 12.08 -8.51
CA SER A 234 -29.30 11.45 -9.21
C SER A 234 -30.15 12.52 -9.90
N PRO A 235 -30.36 12.45 -11.21
CA PRO A 235 -31.21 13.42 -11.91
C PRO A 235 -32.70 13.31 -11.52
N LYS A 236 -33.11 12.17 -10.93
CA LYS A 236 -34.51 11.96 -10.49
C LYS A 236 -34.78 12.55 -9.12
N THR A 237 -33.82 12.51 -8.21
CA THR A 237 -34.03 12.87 -6.80
C THR A 237 -33.24 14.07 -6.34
N GLY A 238 -32.24 14.54 -7.12
CA GLY A 238 -31.29 15.57 -6.71
C GLY A 238 -30.32 15.12 -5.61
N LYS A 239 -30.40 13.87 -5.12
CA LYS A 239 -29.51 13.36 -4.08
C LYS A 239 -28.13 13.02 -4.64
N GLN A 240 -27.12 13.34 -3.88
CA GLN A 240 -25.75 12.89 -4.11
C GLN A 240 -25.54 11.51 -3.51
N TYR A 241 -24.88 10.64 -4.26
CA TYR A 241 -24.49 9.30 -3.86
C TYR A 241 -22.98 9.13 -3.93
N ILE A 242 -22.44 8.36 -3.00
CA ILE A 242 -21.10 7.79 -3.07
C ILE A 242 -21.26 6.31 -3.41
N ILE A 243 -20.61 5.86 -4.47
CA ILE A 243 -20.68 4.46 -4.92
C ILE A 243 -19.31 3.83 -4.77
N ILE A 244 -19.31 2.59 -4.32
CA ILE A 244 -18.12 1.75 -4.24
C ILE A 244 -18.41 0.36 -4.78
N ASN A 245 -17.48 -0.18 -5.54
CA ASN A 245 -17.50 -1.59 -5.92
C ASN A 245 -16.72 -2.39 -4.86
N ALA A 246 -17.40 -3.26 -4.13
CA ALA A 246 -16.79 -4.16 -3.17
C ALA A 246 -16.60 -5.53 -3.81
N CYS A 247 -15.44 -5.73 -4.38
CA CYS A 247 -15.00 -6.99 -4.99
C CYS A 247 -13.48 -7.10 -4.96
N CYS A 248 -13.01 -8.29 -5.19
CA CYS A 248 -11.71 -8.56 -5.80
C CYS A 248 -10.49 -7.96 -5.08
N ALA A 249 -10.56 -7.69 -3.78
CA ALA A 249 -9.40 -7.23 -3.03
C ALA A 249 -8.30 -8.30 -3.11
N ARG A 250 -7.21 -7.99 -3.81
CA ARG A 250 -6.15 -8.94 -4.16
C ARG A 250 -5.54 -9.66 -2.96
N GLN A 251 -5.50 -8.97 -1.84
CA GLN A 251 -4.88 -9.46 -0.60
C GLN A 251 -5.88 -10.14 0.36
N SER A 252 -7.16 -10.26 -0.05
CA SER A 252 -8.18 -10.95 0.72
C SER A 252 -8.60 -12.24 0.02
N PRO A 253 -8.86 -13.33 0.76
CA PRO A 253 -9.47 -14.54 0.21
C PRO A 253 -10.95 -14.32 -0.14
N ASP A 254 -11.59 -13.34 0.47
CA ASP A 254 -13.02 -13.07 0.29
C ASP A 254 -13.26 -12.42 -1.08
N ARG A 255 -14.22 -12.94 -1.79
CA ARG A 255 -14.62 -12.48 -3.12
C ARG A 255 -16.09 -12.03 -3.10
N GLY A 256 -16.42 -11.07 -3.96
CA GLY A 256 -17.78 -10.56 -4.12
C GLY A 256 -17.92 -9.76 -5.41
N ASP A 257 -19.15 -9.32 -5.68
CA ASP A 257 -19.55 -8.58 -6.87
C ASP A 257 -20.54 -7.46 -6.51
N TYR A 258 -20.34 -6.84 -5.35
CA TYR A 258 -21.25 -5.84 -4.81
C TYR A 258 -20.99 -4.46 -5.38
N ILE A 259 -22.05 -3.76 -5.77
CA ILE A 259 -22.05 -2.31 -6.00
C ILE A 259 -22.90 -1.68 -4.91
N ILE A 260 -22.30 -0.85 -4.08
CA ILE A 260 -22.93 -0.27 -2.90
C ILE A 260 -22.99 1.24 -3.05
N ALA A 261 -24.18 1.81 -2.85
CA ALA A 261 -24.40 3.24 -2.90
C ALA A 261 -24.79 3.77 -1.51
N TYR A 262 -24.15 4.84 -1.12
CA TYR A 262 -24.41 5.58 0.12
C TYR A 262 -24.96 6.96 -0.21
N ALA A 263 -25.93 7.42 0.56
CA ALA A 263 -26.45 8.79 0.50
C ALA A 263 -26.69 9.31 1.91
N LEU A 264 -26.67 10.61 2.09
CA LEU A 264 -27.10 11.20 3.34
C LEU A 264 -28.59 10.92 3.58
N PRO A 265 -29.00 10.64 4.83
CA PRO A 265 -30.41 10.49 5.17
C PRO A 265 -31.18 11.77 4.85
N GLU A 266 -32.46 11.63 4.57
CA GLU A 266 -33.34 12.79 4.46
C GLU A 266 -33.47 13.42 5.84
N HIS A 267 -33.23 14.73 5.93
CA HIS A 267 -33.65 15.49 7.11
C HIS A 267 -35.19 15.44 7.13
N LYS A 268 -35.74 14.75 8.12
CA LYS A 268 -37.18 14.82 8.45
C LYS A 268 -37.52 16.16 9.05
#